data_9ce403cd5cb619d1cd4994b6d397f9d1
#
_entry.id   9ce403cd5cb619d1cd4994b6d397f9d1
#
_cell.length_a   1.000
_cell.length_b   1.000
_cell.length_c   1.000
_cell.angle_alpha   90.00
_cell.angle_beta   90.00
_cell.angle_gamma   90.00
#
_symmetry.space_group_name_H-M   'P 1'
#
loop_
_entity.id
_entity.type
_entity.pdbx_description
1 polymer ?
#
loop_
_entity_poly.entity_id
_entity_poly.type
_entity_poly.pdbx_seq_one_letter_code
_entity_poly.pdbx_strand_id
1 'polypeptide(L)'
;VIVYNPPAVDLKVNNTDGPLTLISPASFTLSWISRDATNCSAASSNGSWVGNVVIAGNQPMSGVPTGTHTYTITCSNQYETASDSVTVIVIAPLRGTIAVTYARLLSFAPNLDQPAQTLTGEVTGGVPPYSILVRVRAPSGAQFSLNRNGSTWSVTPENSGDLNFGTTEEGIWTAWADLTDDFGQTYRTPSVVWEVAWHPVHGRP
;
A
#
# COMPACT_ATOMS: atom_id res chain seq x y z
N VAL A 1 39.99 39.44 22.78
CA VAL A 1 39.06 39.00 21.75
C VAL A 1 38.21 37.88 22.40
N ILE A 2 36.92 38.15 22.53
CA ILE A 2 35.97 37.10 22.98
C ILE A 2 35.58 36.33 21.72
N VAL A 3 35.93 35.06 21.66
CA VAL A 3 35.54 34.15 20.59
C VAL A 3 34.22 33.50 21.01
N TYR A 4 33.18 33.68 20.23
CA TYR A 4 31.90 33.02 20.43
C TYR A 4 31.81 31.80 19.50
N ASN A 5 31.37 30.65 20.02
CA ASN A 5 31.10 29.48 19.21
C ASN A 5 29.66 29.54 18.72
N PRO A 6 29.43 29.42 17.40
CA PRO A 6 28.07 29.30 16.88
C PRO A 6 27.42 27.97 17.40
N PRO A 7 26.11 27.97 17.65
CA PRO A 7 25.42 26.74 18.00
C PRO A 7 25.44 25.76 16.82
N ALA A 8 25.42 24.49 17.13
CA ALA A 8 25.21 23.42 16.16
C ALA A 8 24.15 22.46 16.67
N VAL A 9 23.39 21.86 15.78
CA VAL A 9 22.38 20.85 16.12
C VAL A 9 22.36 19.77 15.05
N ASP A 10 22.18 18.53 15.47
CA ASP A 10 22.07 17.33 14.65
C ASP A 10 20.78 16.60 15.07
N LEU A 11 19.81 16.51 14.16
CA LEU A 11 18.52 15.85 14.35
C LEU A 11 18.47 14.59 13.50
N LYS A 12 18.10 13.48 14.12
CA LYS A 12 17.97 12.18 13.45
C LYS A 12 16.60 11.56 13.66
N VAL A 13 16.18 10.77 12.69
CA VAL A 13 15.02 9.89 12.80
C VAL A 13 15.51 8.43 12.74
N ASN A 14 15.20 7.63 13.78
CA ASN A 14 15.72 6.26 13.94
C ASN A 14 17.25 6.17 13.68
N ASN A 15 18.00 7.15 14.18
CA ASN A 15 19.47 7.29 14.04
C ASN A 15 19.96 7.55 12.61
N THR A 16 19.11 8.04 11.71
CA THR A 16 19.47 8.45 10.34
C THR A 16 19.10 9.91 10.09
N ASP A 17 19.72 10.55 9.11
CA ASP A 17 19.42 11.92 8.71
C ASP A 17 18.18 12.00 7.80
N GLY A 18 17.52 10.84 7.53
CA GLY A 18 16.36 10.73 6.67
C GLY A 18 16.71 10.81 5.16
N PRO A 19 15.73 10.79 4.28
CA PRO A 19 14.31 10.55 4.58
C PRO A 19 14.05 9.13 5.06
N LEU A 20 13.11 8.95 5.98
CA LEU A 20 12.65 7.65 6.46
C LEU A 20 11.25 7.36 5.89
N THR A 21 11.08 6.22 5.20
CA THR A 21 9.77 5.77 4.72
C THR A 21 9.24 4.64 5.60
N LEU A 22 7.98 4.76 6.04
CA LEU A 22 7.31 3.81 6.93
C LEU A 22 5.90 3.50 6.41
N ILE A 23 5.39 2.33 6.77
CA ILE A 23 4.00 1.94 6.48
C ILE A 23 3.13 2.30 7.69
N SER A 24 1.95 2.89 7.46
CA SER A 24 0.97 3.18 8.50
C SER A 24 0.37 1.88 9.08
N PRO A 25 0.20 1.78 10.43
CA PRO A 25 0.49 2.78 11.45
C PRO A 25 2.00 2.90 11.74
N ALA A 26 2.52 4.12 11.64
CA ALA A 26 3.97 4.38 11.77
C ALA A 26 4.35 4.79 13.19
N SER A 27 5.52 4.28 13.63
CA SER A 27 6.19 4.68 14.86
C SER A 27 7.67 4.84 14.61
N PHE A 28 8.28 5.88 15.16
CA PHE A 28 9.70 6.17 15.03
C PHE A 28 10.16 7.02 16.22
N THR A 29 11.46 7.25 16.32
CA THR A 29 12.04 8.10 17.38
C THR A 29 12.83 9.23 16.71
N LEU A 30 12.54 10.47 17.08
CA LEU A 30 13.41 11.61 16.82
C LEU A 30 14.47 11.64 17.92
N SER A 31 15.72 11.90 17.56
CA SER A 31 16.82 12.09 18.50
C SER A 31 17.68 13.27 18.06
N TRP A 32 18.13 14.09 19.01
CA TRP A 32 18.92 15.27 18.70
C TRP A 32 19.99 15.52 19.76
N ILE A 33 21.03 16.16 19.31
CA ILE A 33 22.09 16.72 20.16
C ILE A 33 22.47 18.09 19.63
N SER A 34 22.63 19.05 20.54
CA SER A 34 23.14 20.37 20.17
C SER A 34 24.42 20.67 20.96
N ARG A 35 25.21 21.59 20.41
CA ARG A 35 26.43 22.11 21.04
C ARG A 35 26.35 23.64 21.03
N ASP A 36 26.93 24.28 22.04
CA ASP A 36 27.03 25.72 22.17
C ASP A 36 25.68 26.44 22.12
N ALA A 37 24.57 25.73 22.37
CA ALA A 37 23.21 26.25 22.43
C ALA A 37 22.72 26.35 23.88
N THR A 38 21.84 27.32 24.15
CA THR A 38 21.19 27.50 25.44
C THR A 38 19.73 27.15 25.42
N ASN A 39 19.10 27.23 24.25
CA ASN A 39 17.68 26.92 24.05
C ASN A 39 17.48 26.16 22.74
N CYS A 40 16.51 25.26 22.71
CA CYS A 40 16.05 24.61 21.48
C CYS A 40 14.52 24.62 21.42
N SER A 41 13.99 24.71 20.21
CA SER A 41 12.56 24.59 19.91
C SER A 41 12.33 23.62 18.76
N ALA A 42 11.25 22.88 18.88
CA ALA A 42 10.80 21.91 17.89
C ALA A 42 9.65 22.46 17.06
N ALA A 43 9.58 22.06 15.80
CA ALA A 43 8.46 22.28 14.91
C ALA A 43 8.26 21.09 13.99
N SER A 44 7.01 20.79 13.63
CA SER A 44 6.70 19.77 12.62
C SER A 44 5.58 20.23 11.70
N SER A 45 5.61 19.78 10.44
CA SER A 45 4.62 20.16 9.43
C SER A 45 3.20 19.72 9.78
N ASN A 46 3.05 18.67 10.59
CA ASN A 46 1.76 18.15 11.07
C ASN A 46 1.37 18.57 12.49
N GLY A 47 2.18 19.43 13.13
CA GLY A 47 1.92 19.93 14.48
C GLY A 47 2.12 18.89 15.61
N SER A 48 2.62 17.69 15.31
CA SER A 48 2.76 16.63 16.31
C SER A 48 3.97 16.77 17.24
N TRP A 49 4.92 17.63 16.89
CA TRP A 49 6.13 17.95 17.68
C TRP A 49 6.43 19.43 17.59
N VAL A 50 6.07 20.15 18.65
CA VAL A 50 6.19 21.64 18.71
C VAL A 50 6.54 22.10 20.10
N GLY A 51 7.19 23.26 20.18
CA GLY A 51 7.51 23.94 21.43
C GLY A 51 8.94 23.75 21.90
N ASN A 52 9.23 24.21 23.13
CA ASN A 52 10.59 24.14 23.66
C ASN A 52 11.00 22.72 24.00
N VAL A 53 12.21 22.36 23.65
CA VAL A 53 12.81 21.08 23.94
C VAL A 53 14.20 21.28 24.61
N VAL A 54 14.66 20.25 25.27
CA VAL A 54 16.02 20.24 25.87
C VAL A 54 17.10 20.27 24.79
N ILE A 55 18.32 20.66 25.14
CA ILE A 55 19.44 20.79 24.19
C ILE A 55 19.93 19.44 23.61
N ALA A 56 19.59 18.33 24.24
CA ALA A 56 19.82 16.97 23.71
C ALA A 56 18.73 16.04 24.27
N GLY A 57 18.22 15.14 23.44
CA GLY A 57 17.17 14.23 23.86
C GLY A 57 16.64 13.35 22.75
N ASN A 58 15.55 12.68 23.08
CA ASN A 58 14.78 11.89 22.12
C ASN A 58 13.28 12.05 22.36
N GLN A 59 12.49 11.86 21.29
CA GLN A 59 11.04 11.93 21.29
C GLN A 59 10.47 10.76 20.48
N PRO A 60 9.82 9.78 21.14
CA PRO A 60 9.04 8.76 20.45
C PRO A 60 7.81 9.39 19.77
N MET A 61 7.58 9.01 18.52
CA MET A 61 6.45 9.41 17.71
C MET A 61 5.62 8.19 17.35
N SER A 62 4.29 8.32 17.39
CA SER A 62 3.35 7.26 17.01
C SER A 62 2.06 7.84 16.45
N GLY A 63 1.33 7.03 15.66
CA GLY A 63 0.05 7.44 15.09
C GLY A 63 0.18 8.57 14.05
N VAL A 64 1.35 8.74 13.44
CA VAL A 64 1.57 9.74 12.41
C VAL A 64 0.75 9.37 11.17
N PRO A 65 -0.08 10.30 10.65
CA PRO A 65 -0.92 10.03 9.49
C PRO A 65 -0.10 9.80 8.22
N THR A 66 -0.71 9.24 7.20
CA THR A 66 -0.10 9.09 5.88
C THR A 66 0.23 10.46 5.27
N GLY A 67 1.34 10.53 4.56
CA GLY A 67 1.86 11.76 3.96
C GLY A 67 3.34 11.98 4.22
N THR A 68 3.84 13.11 3.76
CA THR A 68 5.22 13.55 3.99
C THR A 68 5.25 14.57 5.12
N HIS A 69 6.04 14.29 6.14
CA HIS A 69 6.15 15.10 7.35
C HIS A 69 7.60 15.54 7.55
N THR A 70 7.79 16.84 7.78
CA THR A 70 9.10 17.41 8.13
C THR A 70 9.10 17.75 9.60
N TYR A 71 10.15 17.35 10.29
CA TYR A 71 10.44 17.66 11.68
C TYR A 71 11.68 18.52 11.73
N THR A 72 11.61 19.66 12.40
CA THR A 72 12.69 20.64 12.47
C THR A 72 12.98 20.97 13.93
N ILE A 73 14.25 21.07 14.26
CA ILE A 73 14.72 21.64 15.52
C ILE A 73 15.53 22.89 15.24
N THR A 74 15.30 23.93 16.03
CA THR A 74 16.07 25.16 15.98
C THR A 74 16.65 25.41 17.35
N CYS A 75 17.95 25.51 17.44
CA CYS A 75 18.71 25.78 18.67
C CYS A 75 19.42 27.12 18.58
N SER A 76 19.48 27.83 19.69
CA SER A 76 20.07 29.17 19.76
C SER A 76 20.91 29.38 21.01
N ASN A 77 21.85 30.30 20.90
CA ASN A 77 22.46 30.99 22.01
C ASN A 77 22.19 32.51 21.89
N GLN A 78 22.83 33.34 22.73
CA GLN A 78 22.57 34.77 22.72
C GLN A 78 23.04 35.49 21.45
N TYR A 79 23.75 34.81 20.52
CA TYR A 79 24.37 35.41 19.35
C TYR A 79 23.78 34.90 18.04
N GLU A 80 23.55 33.57 17.96
CA GLU A 80 23.22 32.88 16.70
C GLU A 80 22.20 31.77 16.91
N THR A 81 21.70 31.28 15.78
CA THR A 81 20.79 30.15 15.70
C THR A 81 21.30 29.12 14.71
N ALA A 82 21.04 27.84 14.98
CA ALA A 82 21.24 26.74 14.05
C ALA A 82 19.95 25.90 13.97
N SER A 83 19.67 25.35 12.81
CA SER A 83 18.49 24.48 12.60
C SER A 83 18.90 23.23 11.85
N ASP A 84 18.20 22.14 12.14
CA ASP A 84 18.31 20.89 11.40
C ASP A 84 16.92 20.27 11.21
N SER A 85 16.74 19.44 10.17
CA SER A 85 15.46 18.85 9.85
C SER A 85 15.58 17.46 9.26
N VAL A 86 14.59 16.61 9.56
CA VAL A 86 14.44 15.27 8.97
C VAL A 86 13.06 15.12 8.34
N THR A 87 12.99 14.31 7.29
CA THR A 87 11.74 13.99 6.59
C THR A 87 11.32 12.57 6.88
N VAL A 88 10.03 12.38 7.20
CA VAL A 88 9.39 11.07 7.36
C VAL A 88 8.24 10.97 6.36
N ILE A 89 8.23 9.90 5.58
CA ILE A 89 7.19 9.59 4.60
C ILE A 89 6.40 8.41 5.15
N VAL A 90 5.11 8.59 5.42
CA VAL A 90 4.21 7.55 5.89
C VAL A 90 3.28 7.16 4.76
N ILE A 91 3.42 5.92 4.28
CA ILE A 91 2.60 5.37 3.19
C ILE A 91 1.45 4.52 3.75
N ALA A 92 0.33 4.48 3.03
CA ALA A 92 -0.78 3.62 3.38
C ALA A 92 -0.43 2.13 3.14
N PRO A 93 -0.95 1.19 3.94
CA PRO A 93 -0.81 -0.23 3.65
C PRO A 93 -1.44 -0.58 2.31
N LEU A 94 -0.78 -1.44 1.54
CA LEU A 94 -1.32 -1.98 0.30
C LEU A 94 -2.59 -2.79 0.60
N ARG A 95 -3.67 -2.54 -0.16
CA ARG A 95 -4.94 -3.26 -0.10
C ARG A 95 -5.48 -3.45 -1.51
N GLY A 96 -6.44 -4.35 -1.65
CA GLY A 96 -7.15 -4.49 -2.92
C GLY A 96 -8.41 -5.31 -2.78
N THR A 97 -9.21 -5.24 -3.83
CA THR A 97 -10.46 -5.97 -3.97
C THR A 97 -10.44 -6.84 -5.22
N ILE A 98 -11.31 -7.83 -5.24
CA ILE A 98 -11.67 -8.62 -6.42
C ILE A 98 -13.18 -8.85 -6.38
N ALA A 99 -13.82 -8.78 -7.54
CA ALA A 99 -15.24 -9.06 -7.70
C ALA A 99 -15.49 -9.88 -8.96
N VAL A 100 -16.62 -10.58 -8.99
CA VAL A 100 -17.12 -11.31 -10.14
C VAL A 100 -18.41 -10.64 -10.64
N THR A 101 -18.63 -10.64 -11.96
CA THR A 101 -19.85 -10.07 -12.53
C THR A 101 -21.07 -10.94 -12.20
N TYR A 102 -20.91 -12.27 -12.23
CA TYR A 102 -22.01 -13.21 -12.00
C TYR A 102 -21.64 -14.20 -10.90
N ALA A 103 -22.45 -14.30 -9.86
CA ALA A 103 -22.28 -15.32 -8.81
C ALA A 103 -22.63 -16.72 -9.32
N ARG A 104 -23.46 -16.83 -10.35
CA ARG A 104 -23.84 -18.07 -11.02
C ARG A 104 -23.94 -17.86 -12.53
N LEU A 105 -23.30 -18.75 -13.27
CA LEU A 105 -23.43 -18.88 -14.72
C LEU A 105 -24.19 -20.17 -15.03
N LEU A 106 -25.10 -20.08 -16.00
CA LEU A 106 -25.77 -21.26 -16.53
C LEU A 106 -25.06 -21.63 -17.84
N SER A 107 -24.40 -22.78 -17.88
CA SER A 107 -23.84 -23.31 -19.11
C SER A 107 -24.98 -23.93 -19.94
N PHE A 108 -25.25 -23.32 -21.09
CA PHE A 108 -26.15 -23.92 -22.11
C PHE A 108 -25.27 -24.63 -23.17
N ALA A 109 -25.90 -25.43 -24.03
CA ALA A 109 -25.20 -26.12 -25.11
C ALA A 109 -24.34 -25.17 -25.98
N PRO A 110 -23.32 -25.68 -26.70
CA PRO A 110 -22.13 -24.97 -27.16
C PRO A 110 -22.33 -23.82 -28.18
N ASN A 111 -23.55 -23.39 -28.45
CA ASN A 111 -23.87 -22.37 -29.48
C ASN A 111 -24.73 -21.21 -29.01
N LEU A 112 -24.89 -20.96 -27.71
CA LEU A 112 -25.62 -19.81 -27.20
C LEU A 112 -24.66 -18.81 -26.58
N ASP A 113 -24.81 -17.54 -26.94
CA ASP A 113 -24.09 -16.38 -26.37
C ASP A 113 -24.25 -16.38 -24.85
N GLN A 114 -23.24 -16.91 -24.15
CA GLN A 114 -23.18 -16.85 -22.70
C GLN A 114 -22.52 -15.55 -22.28
N PRO A 115 -23.05 -14.85 -21.28
CA PRO A 115 -22.32 -13.73 -20.72
C PRO A 115 -20.99 -14.24 -20.14
N ALA A 116 -19.89 -13.71 -20.63
CA ALA A 116 -18.57 -14.03 -20.15
C ALA A 116 -18.42 -13.59 -18.69
N GLN A 117 -17.83 -14.45 -17.85
CA GLN A 117 -17.47 -14.04 -16.51
C GLN A 117 -16.37 -13.00 -16.53
N THR A 118 -16.63 -11.88 -15.88
CA THR A 118 -15.61 -10.83 -15.72
C THR A 118 -15.17 -10.79 -14.28
N LEU A 119 -13.86 -10.76 -14.09
CA LEU A 119 -13.22 -10.45 -12.81
C LEU A 119 -12.76 -9.00 -12.86
N THR A 120 -13.09 -8.23 -11.85
CA THR A 120 -12.65 -6.85 -11.70
C THR A 120 -12.01 -6.64 -10.34
N GLY A 121 -11.16 -5.64 -10.21
CA GLY A 121 -10.58 -5.31 -8.93
C GLY A 121 -9.93 -3.94 -8.91
N GLU A 122 -9.65 -3.49 -7.69
CA GLU A 122 -9.01 -2.22 -7.40
C GLU A 122 -7.85 -2.44 -6.42
N VAL A 123 -6.84 -1.61 -6.55
CA VAL A 123 -5.71 -1.50 -5.61
C VAL A 123 -5.80 -0.16 -4.89
N THR A 124 -5.67 -0.18 -3.58
CA THR A 124 -5.67 1.02 -2.73
C THR A 124 -4.48 1.01 -1.79
N GLY A 125 -4.00 2.19 -1.40
CA GLY A 125 -2.77 2.30 -0.60
C GLY A 125 -1.53 1.86 -1.38
N GLY A 126 -0.45 1.55 -0.67
CA GLY A 126 0.83 1.22 -1.28
C GLY A 126 1.46 2.34 -2.09
N VAL A 127 2.48 2.02 -2.85
CA VAL A 127 3.23 2.92 -3.74
C VAL A 127 3.18 2.36 -5.16
N PRO A 128 2.61 3.10 -6.15
CA PRO A 128 2.66 2.67 -7.56
C PRO A 128 4.10 2.70 -8.11
N PRO A 129 4.42 1.90 -9.15
CA PRO A 129 3.53 1.01 -9.90
C PRO A 129 3.13 -0.26 -9.15
N TYR A 130 1.95 -0.79 -9.50
CA TYR A 130 1.45 -2.05 -8.94
C TYR A 130 1.61 -3.21 -9.91
N SER A 131 1.99 -4.37 -9.40
CA SER A 131 1.95 -5.65 -10.09
C SER A 131 0.84 -6.51 -9.49
N ILE A 132 -0.02 -7.06 -10.34
CA ILE A 132 -1.20 -7.80 -9.94
C ILE A 132 -1.16 -9.17 -10.62
N LEU A 133 -1.15 -10.24 -9.84
CA LEU A 133 -1.25 -11.60 -10.33
C LEU A 133 -2.63 -12.16 -9.99
N VAL A 134 -3.55 -12.10 -10.96
CA VAL A 134 -4.89 -12.70 -10.83
C VAL A 134 -4.78 -14.20 -10.98
N ARG A 135 -5.33 -14.94 -10.03
CA ARG A 135 -5.36 -16.41 -10.03
C ARG A 135 -6.78 -16.90 -10.05
N VAL A 136 -7.03 -17.91 -10.88
CA VAL A 136 -8.31 -18.59 -11.01
C VAL A 136 -8.10 -20.09 -10.81
N ARG A 137 -8.96 -20.71 -10.03
CA ARG A 137 -8.97 -22.15 -9.80
C ARG A 137 -10.29 -22.74 -10.25
N ALA A 138 -10.20 -23.71 -11.15
CA ALA A 138 -11.34 -24.48 -11.65
C ALA A 138 -11.83 -25.53 -10.62
N PRO A 139 -13.05 -26.08 -10.78
CA PRO A 139 -13.57 -27.17 -9.96
C PRO A 139 -12.67 -28.43 -9.98
N SER A 140 -12.04 -28.74 -11.10
CA SER A 140 -11.06 -29.82 -11.24
C SER A 140 -9.77 -29.61 -10.44
N GLY A 141 -9.54 -28.38 -9.94
CA GLY A 141 -8.31 -27.99 -9.30
C GLY A 141 -7.28 -27.36 -10.24
N ALA A 142 -7.54 -27.30 -11.55
CA ALA A 142 -6.67 -26.60 -12.50
C ALA A 142 -6.54 -25.12 -12.10
N GLN A 143 -5.34 -24.55 -12.24
CA GLN A 143 -5.06 -23.16 -11.88
C GLN A 143 -4.58 -22.38 -13.09
N PHE A 144 -5.08 -21.15 -13.19
CA PHE A 144 -4.72 -20.17 -14.21
C PHE A 144 -4.21 -18.92 -13.54
N SER A 145 -3.29 -18.20 -14.20
CA SER A 145 -2.70 -16.98 -13.67
C SER A 145 -2.52 -15.93 -14.76
N LEU A 146 -2.84 -14.68 -14.45
CA LEU A 146 -2.75 -13.54 -15.36
C LEU A 146 -2.13 -12.36 -14.68
N ASN A 147 -1.15 -11.73 -15.34
CA ASN A 147 -0.57 -10.49 -14.88
C ASN A 147 -1.40 -9.30 -15.33
N ARG A 148 -1.57 -8.34 -14.43
CA ARG A 148 -2.19 -7.05 -14.65
C ARG A 148 -1.36 -5.97 -13.95
N ASN A 149 -1.53 -4.72 -14.38
CA ASN A 149 -0.86 -3.56 -13.83
C ASN A 149 -1.88 -2.43 -13.62
N GLY A 150 -1.54 -1.46 -12.78
CA GLY A 150 -2.37 -0.30 -12.52
C GLY A 150 -3.21 -0.42 -11.25
N SER A 151 -3.95 0.63 -10.92
CA SER A 151 -4.78 0.69 -9.70
C SER A 151 -6.16 0.05 -9.89
N THR A 152 -6.61 -0.11 -11.14
CA THR A 152 -7.84 -0.82 -11.50
C THR A 152 -7.53 -1.84 -12.59
N TRP A 153 -8.22 -2.98 -12.57
CA TRP A 153 -7.99 -4.05 -13.53
C TRP A 153 -9.26 -4.84 -13.81
N SER A 154 -9.29 -5.45 -15.00
CA SER A 154 -10.33 -6.40 -15.37
C SER A 154 -9.73 -7.57 -16.15
N VAL A 155 -10.37 -8.73 -16.01
CA VAL A 155 -10.05 -9.95 -16.74
C VAL A 155 -11.35 -10.52 -17.30
N THR A 156 -11.40 -10.65 -18.63
CA THR A 156 -12.48 -11.34 -19.36
C THR A 156 -11.87 -12.51 -20.13
N PRO A 157 -12.65 -13.51 -20.56
CA PRO A 157 -12.15 -14.56 -21.45
C PRO A 157 -11.47 -14.01 -22.72
N GLU A 158 -11.99 -12.90 -23.26
CA GLU A 158 -11.48 -12.25 -24.49
C GLU A 158 -10.11 -11.61 -24.31
N ASN A 159 -9.83 -11.03 -23.12
CA ASN A 159 -8.55 -10.37 -22.83
C ASN A 159 -7.59 -11.22 -21.99
N SER A 160 -7.94 -12.47 -21.74
CA SER A 160 -7.17 -13.42 -20.93
C SER A 160 -6.26 -14.35 -21.75
N GLY A 161 -6.22 -14.20 -23.07
CA GLY A 161 -5.50 -15.09 -23.95
C GLY A 161 -6.12 -16.49 -23.97
N ASP A 162 -5.31 -17.52 -23.72
CA ASP A 162 -5.80 -18.93 -23.74
C ASP A 162 -6.63 -19.34 -22.52
N LEU A 163 -6.97 -18.41 -21.63
CA LEU A 163 -7.72 -18.74 -20.42
C LEU A 163 -9.23 -18.75 -20.64
N ASN A 164 -9.73 -19.88 -21.07
CA ASN A 164 -11.18 -20.14 -21.13
C ASN A 164 -11.71 -20.48 -19.73
N PHE A 165 -11.76 -19.47 -18.84
CA PHE A 165 -12.25 -19.69 -17.48
C PHE A 165 -13.74 -19.35 -17.34
N GLY A 166 -14.42 -20.13 -16.53
CA GLY A 166 -15.75 -19.84 -16.04
C GLY A 166 -16.92 -20.43 -16.82
N THR A 167 -16.67 -21.24 -17.88
CA THR A 167 -17.76 -21.88 -18.65
C THR A 167 -17.49 -23.33 -19.06
N THR A 168 -16.27 -23.81 -18.88
CA THR A 168 -15.83 -25.12 -19.42
C THR A 168 -16.02 -26.30 -18.47
N GLU A 169 -16.12 -26.02 -17.18
CA GLU A 169 -16.35 -27.04 -16.15
C GLU A 169 -17.49 -26.62 -15.23
N GLU A 170 -18.38 -27.58 -14.92
CA GLU A 170 -19.40 -27.39 -13.90
C GLU A 170 -18.80 -27.41 -12.50
N GLY A 171 -19.37 -26.59 -11.62
CA GLY A 171 -19.00 -26.53 -10.21
C GLY A 171 -18.57 -25.17 -9.76
N ILE A 172 -17.87 -25.15 -8.63
CA ILE A 172 -17.44 -23.92 -7.98
C ILE A 172 -16.06 -23.52 -8.48
N TRP A 173 -15.99 -22.35 -9.06
CA TRP A 173 -14.77 -21.66 -9.43
C TRP A 173 -14.37 -20.68 -8.34
N THR A 174 -13.08 -20.44 -8.18
CA THR A 174 -12.54 -19.54 -7.16
C THR A 174 -11.49 -18.62 -7.81
N ALA A 175 -11.49 -17.34 -7.45
CA ALA A 175 -10.45 -16.42 -7.87
C ALA A 175 -9.97 -15.53 -6.73
N TRP A 176 -8.71 -15.10 -6.82
CA TRP A 176 -8.07 -14.10 -5.94
C TRP A 176 -6.98 -13.37 -6.71
N ALA A 177 -6.50 -12.26 -6.16
CA ALA A 177 -5.38 -11.54 -6.70
C ALA A 177 -4.26 -11.38 -5.66
N ASP A 178 -3.04 -11.62 -6.08
CA ASP A 178 -1.81 -11.29 -5.35
C ASP A 178 -1.29 -9.96 -5.88
N LEU A 179 -1.17 -8.99 -5.00
CA LEU A 179 -0.77 -7.62 -5.29
C LEU A 179 0.64 -7.36 -4.75
N THR A 180 1.44 -6.60 -5.50
CA THR A 180 2.73 -6.09 -5.04
C THR A 180 2.87 -4.64 -5.47
N ASP A 181 3.39 -3.78 -4.60
CA ASP A 181 3.68 -2.38 -4.90
C ASP A 181 5.19 -2.14 -5.10
N ASP A 182 5.57 -0.92 -5.50
CA ASP A 182 6.97 -0.54 -5.73
C ASP A 182 7.81 -0.50 -4.43
N PHE A 183 7.15 -0.37 -3.27
CA PHE A 183 7.81 -0.43 -1.96
C PHE A 183 8.04 -1.87 -1.46
N GLY A 184 7.58 -2.88 -2.22
CA GLY A 184 7.70 -4.30 -1.86
C GLY A 184 6.64 -4.81 -0.90
N GLN A 185 5.56 -4.03 -0.63
CA GLN A 185 4.42 -4.55 0.10
C GLN A 185 3.69 -5.59 -0.75
N THR A 186 3.21 -6.63 -0.11
CA THR A 186 2.38 -7.66 -0.75
C THR A 186 1.03 -7.76 -0.05
N TYR A 187 -0.02 -8.01 -0.84
CA TYR A 187 -1.36 -8.23 -0.30
C TYR A 187 -2.12 -9.25 -1.16
N ARG A 188 -2.76 -10.22 -0.53
CA ARG A 188 -3.69 -11.14 -1.19
C ARG A 188 -5.12 -10.71 -0.90
N THR A 189 -5.93 -10.52 -1.95
CA THR A 189 -7.36 -10.23 -1.79
C THR A 189 -8.09 -11.42 -1.14
N PRO A 190 -9.21 -11.20 -0.47
CA PRO A 190 -10.16 -12.27 -0.21
C PRO A 190 -10.55 -12.98 -1.52
N SER A 191 -10.82 -14.26 -1.46
CA SER A 191 -11.25 -15.00 -2.63
C SER A 191 -12.72 -14.70 -2.97
N VAL A 192 -13.02 -14.67 -4.26
CA VAL A 192 -14.39 -14.65 -4.78
C VAL A 192 -14.71 -16.01 -5.42
N VAL A 193 -15.96 -16.38 -5.40
CA VAL A 193 -16.44 -17.65 -5.96
C VAL A 193 -17.62 -17.42 -6.86
N TRP A 194 -17.79 -18.28 -7.87
CA TRP A 194 -19.00 -18.39 -8.68
C TRP A 194 -19.26 -19.83 -9.03
N GLU A 195 -20.51 -20.13 -9.32
CA GLU A 195 -20.95 -21.46 -9.74
C GLU A 195 -21.20 -21.48 -11.24
N VAL A 196 -20.73 -22.52 -11.90
CA VAL A 196 -21.15 -22.90 -13.26
C VAL A 196 -22.02 -24.13 -13.16
N ALA A 197 -23.28 -23.99 -13.55
CA ALA A 197 -24.25 -25.07 -13.53
C ALA A 197 -24.77 -25.36 -14.94
N TRP A 198 -24.88 -26.62 -15.27
CA TRP A 198 -25.54 -27.03 -16.52
C TRP A 198 -27.04 -26.81 -16.45
N HIS A 199 -27.61 -26.22 -17.49
CA HIS A 199 -29.05 -26.20 -17.67
C HIS A 199 -29.41 -27.38 -18.55
N PRO A 200 -30.19 -28.38 -18.07
CA PRO A 200 -30.69 -29.43 -18.91
C PRO A 200 -31.59 -28.77 -19.96
N VAL A 201 -31.17 -28.82 -21.22
CA VAL A 201 -32.05 -28.43 -22.32
C VAL A 201 -33.22 -29.40 -22.28
N HIS A 202 -34.42 -28.85 -22.19
CA HIS A 202 -35.64 -29.63 -22.26
C HIS A 202 -35.63 -30.57 -23.46
N GLY A 203 -35.72 -31.88 -23.20
CA GLY A 203 -36.10 -32.87 -24.18
C GLY A 203 -34.93 -33.56 -24.87
N ARG A 204 -34.51 -34.66 -24.30
CA ARG A 204 -34.25 -35.80 -25.18
C ARG A 204 -35.58 -36.47 -25.44
N PRO A 205 -35.92 -36.78 -26.73
CA PRO A 205 -37.01 -37.73 -27.04
C PRO A 205 -36.73 -39.11 -26.49
#